data_9d4eed487eb019496246313a1a9209cb
#
_entry.id   9d4eed487eb019496246313a1a9209cb
#
_cell.length_a   1.000
_cell.length_b   1.000
_cell.length_c   1.000
_cell.angle_alpha   90.00
_cell.angle_beta   90.00
_cell.angle_gamma   90.00
#
_symmetry.space_group_name_H-M   'P 1'
#
loop_
_entity.id
_entity.type
_entity.pdbx_description
1 polymer ?
#
loop_
_entity_poly.entity_id
_entity_poly.type
_entity_poly.pdbx_seq_one_letter_code
_entity_poly.pdbx_strand_id
1 'polypeptide(L)'
;MSDLEFLKQVNETIETNKEDMISSLSHLLQIPSVAVETPGEYPFGENVQKAYDAMLDMAREEGFAVYNADNYGGHIDFTGKGEGIVGVVGHLDVVPEGDGWSFDPYGGEVKDGWICGRGTTDDKGPVIASFYGMKALKACGYEPKKTIRLILGLDEETNWHGMDHYLEHVAELPDLGFTPDGDFPAKVWNSVPFAAVQLPIR
;
A
#
# COMPACT_ATOMS: atom_id res chain seq x y z
N MET A 1 10.90 26.54 -7.83
CA MET A 1 11.15 25.78 -6.59
C MET A 1 12.25 24.78 -6.89
N SER A 2 13.28 24.68 -6.07
CA SER A 2 14.32 23.65 -6.22
C SER A 2 13.77 22.28 -5.78
N ASP A 3 14.40 21.20 -6.22
CA ASP A 3 14.00 19.83 -5.82
C ASP A 3 14.04 19.65 -4.29
N LEU A 4 15.01 20.27 -3.62
CA LEU A 4 15.14 20.21 -2.16
C LEU A 4 14.00 20.94 -1.44
N GLU A 5 13.57 22.09 -1.94
CA GLU A 5 12.41 22.83 -1.40
C GLU A 5 11.13 22.04 -1.61
N PHE A 6 10.98 21.41 -2.76
CA PHE A 6 9.83 20.55 -3.06
C PHE A 6 9.77 19.34 -2.12
N LEU A 7 10.88 18.61 -1.95
CA LEU A 7 10.95 17.49 -1.02
C LEU A 7 10.64 17.89 0.43
N LYS A 8 11.10 19.08 0.85
CA LYS A 8 10.75 19.61 2.18
C LYS A 8 9.24 19.83 2.31
N GLN A 9 8.61 20.41 1.30
CA GLN A 9 7.14 20.63 1.29
C GLN A 9 6.39 19.28 1.34
N VAL A 10 6.83 18.26 0.59
CA VAL A 10 6.24 16.91 0.63
C VAL A 10 6.33 16.32 2.03
N ASN A 11 7.51 16.39 2.66
CA ASN A 11 7.70 15.89 4.03
C ASN A 11 6.80 16.62 5.04
N GLU A 12 6.69 17.94 4.96
CA GLU A 12 5.79 18.75 5.81
C GLU A 12 4.32 18.32 5.59
N THR A 13 3.94 18.01 4.36
CA THR A 13 2.59 17.51 4.04
C THR A 13 2.34 16.12 4.61
N ILE A 14 3.32 15.22 4.57
CA ILE A 14 3.24 13.89 5.19
C ILE A 14 3.07 14.03 6.71
N GLU A 15 3.88 14.86 7.36
CA GLU A 15 3.75 15.11 8.81
C GLU A 15 2.38 15.69 9.18
N THR A 16 1.83 16.57 8.36
CA THR A 16 0.48 17.13 8.57
C THR A 16 -0.61 16.06 8.47
N ASN A 17 -0.44 15.08 7.58
CA ASN A 17 -1.41 13.98 7.37
C ASN A 17 -1.13 12.75 8.24
N LYS A 18 -0.20 12.83 9.19
CA LYS A 18 0.26 11.68 9.98
C LYS A 18 -0.86 10.99 10.75
N GLU A 19 -1.72 11.76 11.42
CA GLU A 19 -2.83 11.20 12.19
C GLU A 19 -3.85 10.49 11.29
N ASP A 20 -4.15 11.04 10.11
CA ASP A 20 -5.03 10.42 9.13
C ASP A 20 -4.41 9.13 8.57
N MET A 21 -3.11 9.14 8.30
CA MET A 21 -2.38 7.95 7.85
C MET A 21 -2.41 6.83 8.90
N ILE A 22 -2.17 7.15 10.16
CA ILE A 22 -2.24 6.21 11.29
C ILE A 22 -3.66 5.66 11.41
N SER A 23 -4.69 6.51 11.32
CA SER A 23 -6.09 6.12 11.38
C SER A 23 -6.48 5.18 10.23
N SER A 24 -6.04 5.48 9.01
CA SER A 24 -6.28 4.62 7.84
C SER A 24 -5.61 3.25 7.99
N LEU A 25 -4.37 3.22 8.47
CA LEU A 25 -3.69 1.96 8.75
C LEU A 25 -4.39 1.18 9.87
N SER A 26 -4.74 1.83 10.98
CA SER A 26 -5.47 1.21 12.08
C SER A 26 -6.77 0.57 11.61
N HIS A 27 -7.52 1.26 10.73
CA HIS A 27 -8.73 0.70 10.13
C HIS A 27 -8.46 -0.56 9.30
N LEU A 28 -7.44 -0.56 8.44
CA LEU A 28 -7.08 -1.75 7.66
C LEU A 28 -6.60 -2.92 8.54
N LEU A 29 -5.88 -2.64 9.63
CA LEU A 29 -5.42 -3.67 10.57
C LEU A 29 -6.57 -4.37 11.29
N GLN A 30 -7.72 -3.70 11.46
CA GLN A 30 -8.91 -4.30 12.06
C GLN A 30 -9.63 -5.30 11.14
N ILE A 31 -9.21 -5.41 9.89
CA ILE A 31 -9.74 -6.38 8.94
C ILE A 31 -8.82 -7.60 8.91
N PRO A 32 -9.24 -8.78 9.40
CA PRO A 32 -8.42 -9.99 9.40
C PRO A 32 -8.39 -10.62 7.99
N SER A 33 -7.66 -10.00 7.09
CA SER A 33 -7.59 -10.35 5.67
C SER A 33 -6.67 -11.54 5.39
N VAL A 34 -6.86 -12.63 6.10
CA VAL A 34 -6.18 -13.90 5.82
C VAL A 34 -6.76 -14.47 4.52
N ALA A 35 -5.91 -14.65 3.51
CA ALA A 35 -6.36 -15.15 2.21
C ALA A 35 -6.70 -16.64 2.29
N VAL A 36 -7.89 -16.97 1.80
CA VAL A 36 -8.34 -18.35 1.59
C VAL A 36 -8.95 -18.44 0.21
N GLU A 37 -8.29 -19.13 -0.68
CA GLU A 37 -8.76 -19.29 -2.05
C GLU A 37 -10.12 -20.01 -2.08
N THR A 38 -11.13 -19.32 -2.61
CA THR A 38 -12.51 -19.79 -2.66
C THR A 38 -13.12 -19.53 -4.05
N PRO A 39 -13.86 -20.46 -4.63
CA PRO A 39 -14.60 -20.18 -5.86
C PRO A 39 -15.69 -19.13 -5.62
N GLY A 40 -15.81 -18.13 -6.47
CA GLY A 40 -16.92 -17.18 -6.42
C GLY A 40 -16.50 -15.73 -6.63
N GLU A 41 -17.34 -14.82 -6.21
CA GLU A 41 -17.18 -13.38 -6.40
C GLU A 41 -15.96 -12.80 -5.65
N TYR A 42 -15.58 -13.42 -4.51
CA TYR A 42 -14.44 -13.01 -3.69
C TYR A 42 -13.40 -14.12 -3.62
N PRO A 43 -12.48 -14.16 -4.62
CA PRO A 43 -11.57 -15.31 -4.82
C PRO A 43 -10.71 -15.67 -3.62
N PHE A 44 -10.39 -14.67 -2.77
CA PHE A 44 -9.52 -14.83 -1.59
C PHE A 44 -10.24 -14.63 -0.27
N GLY A 45 -11.60 -14.61 -0.32
CA GLY A 45 -12.46 -14.50 0.84
C GLY A 45 -12.92 -13.08 1.16
N GLU A 46 -14.03 -13.00 1.93
CA GLU A 46 -14.73 -11.73 2.20
C GLU A 46 -13.88 -10.69 2.93
N ASN A 47 -12.98 -11.11 3.81
CA ASN A 47 -12.17 -10.16 4.58
C ASN A 47 -11.04 -9.57 3.74
N VAL A 48 -10.45 -10.34 2.83
CA VAL A 48 -9.51 -9.80 1.84
C VAL A 48 -10.23 -8.78 0.95
N GLN A 49 -11.44 -9.12 0.48
CA GLN A 49 -12.25 -8.18 -0.30
C GLN A 49 -12.56 -6.89 0.47
N LYS A 50 -12.92 -6.96 1.76
CA LYS A 50 -13.15 -5.76 2.59
C LYS A 50 -11.92 -4.86 2.69
N ALA A 51 -10.73 -5.45 2.86
CA ALA A 51 -9.48 -4.68 2.89
C ALA A 51 -9.20 -4.02 1.53
N TYR A 52 -9.45 -4.74 0.46
CA TYR A 52 -9.29 -4.25 -0.90
C TYR A 52 -10.27 -3.11 -1.22
N ASP A 53 -11.56 -3.29 -0.93
CA ASP A 53 -12.58 -2.26 -1.13
C ASP A 53 -12.25 -0.99 -0.33
N ALA A 54 -11.82 -1.12 0.92
CA ALA A 54 -11.41 0.01 1.74
C ALA A 54 -10.26 0.81 1.11
N MET A 55 -9.26 0.15 0.53
CA MET A 55 -8.17 0.83 -0.18
C MET A 55 -8.63 1.52 -1.45
N LEU A 56 -9.48 0.85 -2.25
CA LEU A 56 -10.01 1.45 -3.47
C LEU A 56 -10.93 2.65 -3.19
N ASP A 57 -11.72 2.58 -2.11
CA ASP A 57 -12.61 3.67 -1.70
C ASP A 57 -11.80 4.87 -1.21
N MET A 58 -10.79 4.68 -0.36
CA MET A 58 -9.86 5.75 0.02
C MET A 58 -9.23 6.42 -1.22
N ALA A 59 -8.84 5.62 -2.22
CA ALA A 59 -8.26 6.15 -3.44
C ALA A 59 -9.26 6.97 -4.28
N ARG A 60 -10.50 6.52 -4.38
CA ARG A 60 -11.58 7.25 -5.07
C ARG A 60 -11.91 8.56 -4.38
N GLU A 61 -11.98 8.57 -3.05
CA GLU A 61 -12.22 9.78 -2.25
C GLU A 61 -11.12 10.84 -2.47
N GLU A 62 -9.89 10.40 -2.62
CA GLU A 62 -8.76 11.27 -2.94
C GLU A 62 -8.65 11.62 -4.44
N GLY A 63 -9.56 11.11 -5.28
CA GLY A 63 -9.61 11.38 -6.71
C GLY A 63 -8.44 10.77 -7.50
N PHE A 64 -7.96 9.60 -7.08
CA PHE A 64 -7.10 8.74 -7.89
C PHE A 64 -7.94 7.83 -8.80
N ALA A 65 -7.37 7.44 -9.94
CA ALA A 65 -7.98 6.42 -10.77
C ALA A 65 -7.75 5.04 -10.14
N VAL A 66 -8.74 4.15 -10.24
CA VAL A 66 -8.63 2.80 -9.72
C VAL A 66 -9.01 1.78 -10.78
N TYR A 67 -8.37 0.62 -10.74
CA TYR A 67 -8.68 -0.53 -11.57
C TYR A 67 -8.82 -1.78 -10.69
N ASN A 68 -9.87 -2.55 -10.93
CA ASN A 68 -10.14 -3.82 -10.28
C ASN A 68 -10.16 -4.91 -11.34
N ALA A 69 -9.27 -5.90 -11.21
CA ALA A 69 -9.20 -7.08 -12.06
C ALA A 69 -10.05 -8.20 -11.44
N ASP A 70 -11.37 -8.09 -11.55
CA ASP A 70 -12.35 -9.12 -11.13
C ASP A 70 -12.18 -9.61 -9.68
N ASN A 71 -11.75 -8.72 -8.76
CA ASN A 71 -11.44 -9.02 -7.35
C ASN A 71 -10.24 -9.97 -7.12
N TYR A 72 -9.42 -10.21 -8.14
CA TYR A 72 -8.16 -10.94 -8.03
C TYR A 72 -6.98 -10.04 -7.64
N GLY A 73 -7.11 -8.74 -7.86
CA GLY A 73 -6.13 -7.71 -7.57
C GLY A 73 -6.46 -6.45 -8.34
N GLY A 74 -5.61 -5.45 -8.26
CA GLY A 74 -5.84 -4.20 -9.00
C GLY A 74 -4.80 -3.14 -8.72
N HIS A 75 -5.13 -1.89 -9.03
CA HIS A 75 -4.20 -0.79 -8.80
C HIS A 75 -4.88 0.55 -8.58
N ILE A 76 -4.10 1.46 -8.02
CA ILE A 76 -4.40 2.87 -7.82
C ILE A 76 -3.40 3.69 -8.63
N ASP A 77 -3.88 4.56 -9.52
CA ASP A 77 -3.04 5.38 -10.39
C ASP A 77 -3.07 6.86 -10.01
N PHE A 78 -1.91 7.42 -9.78
CA PHE A 78 -1.67 8.85 -9.91
C PHE A 78 -1.20 9.12 -11.33
N THR A 79 -2.15 9.47 -12.19
CA THR A 79 -1.96 9.56 -13.64
C THR A 79 -0.90 10.60 -14.01
N GLY A 80 0.07 10.18 -14.79
CA GLY A 80 1.13 11.03 -15.35
C GLY A 80 0.71 11.75 -16.62
N LYS A 81 1.49 12.78 -17.02
CA LYS A 81 1.29 13.54 -18.26
C LYS A 81 1.90 12.90 -19.50
N GLY A 82 2.84 11.99 -19.33
CA GLY A 82 3.55 11.31 -20.43
C GLY A 82 3.31 9.81 -20.39
N GLU A 83 4.07 9.09 -21.21
CA GLU A 83 3.97 7.64 -21.35
C GLU A 83 4.74 6.90 -20.26
N GLY A 84 4.31 5.67 -19.96
CA GLY A 84 4.94 4.73 -19.06
C GLY A 84 4.51 4.85 -17.61
N ILE A 85 4.83 3.82 -16.84
CA ILE A 85 4.36 3.59 -15.47
C ILE A 85 5.54 3.28 -14.56
N VAL A 86 5.53 3.87 -13.37
CA VAL A 86 6.36 3.48 -12.23
C VAL A 86 5.47 2.71 -11.25
N GLY A 87 5.76 1.44 -11.05
CA GLY A 87 4.98 0.56 -10.18
C GLY A 87 5.51 0.53 -8.76
N VAL A 88 4.60 0.52 -7.79
CA VAL A 88 4.83 0.13 -6.41
C VAL A 88 3.95 -1.09 -6.18
N VAL A 89 4.53 -2.22 -5.78
CA VAL A 89 3.78 -3.47 -5.59
C VAL A 89 3.71 -3.78 -4.11
N GLY A 90 2.49 -3.88 -3.59
CA GLY A 90 2.23 -4.32 -2.22
C GLY A 90 1.02 -5.25 -2.17
N HIS A 91 0.69 -5.75 -0.99
CA HIS A 91 -0.44 -6.65 -0.80
C HIS A 91 -1.27 -6.32 0.44
N LEU A 92 -2.50 -6.83 0.48
CA LEU A 92 -3.47 -6.54 1.54
C LEU A 92 -3.86 -7.77 2.35
N ASP A 93 -3.52 -8.97 1.86
CA ASP A 93 -3.66 -10.19 2.64
C ASP A 93 -2.57 -10.27 3.70
N VAL A 94 -2.78 -11.14 4.67
CA VAL A 94 -1.88 -11.34 5.80
C VAL A 94 -1.83 -12.81 6.16
N VAL A 95 -0.71 -13.29 6.71
CA VAL A 95 -0.66 -14.61 7.34
C VAL A 95 -1.57 -14.67 8.57
N PRO A 96 -2.06 -15.85 8.97
CA PRO A 96 -2.78 -16.02 10.23
C PRO A 96 -2.00 -15.43 11.42
N GLU A 97 -2.73 -14.90 12.39
CA GLU A 97 -2.14 -14.24 13.56
C GLU A 97 -1.20 -15.15 14.37
N GLY A 98 -1.53 -16.45 14.48
CA GLY A 98 -0.79 -17.36 15.36
C GLY A 98 -0.99 -17.03 16.85
N ASP A 99 -0.09 -17.53 17.67
CA ASP A 99 -0.12 -17.41 19.13
C ASP A 99 0.92 -16.41 19.67
N GLY A 100 0.78 -16.04 20.95
CA GLY A 100 1.81 -15.31 21.70
C GLY A 100 1.71 -13.78 21.64
N TRP A 101 0.63 -13.24 21.14
CA TRP A 101 0.39 -11.80 21.12
C TRP A 101 0.14 -11.24 22.53
N SER A 102 0.70 -10.08 22.83
CA SER A 102 0.44 -9.32 24.06
C SER A 102 -0.65 -8.26 23.90
N PHE A 103 -1.23 -8.15 22.70
CA PHE A 103 -2.31 -7.25 22.32
C PHE A 103 -3.19 -7.95 21.27
N ASP A 104 -4.35 -7.39 20.97
CA ASP A 104 -5.21 -7.91 19.89
C ASP A 104 -4.51 -7.78 18.53
N PRO A 105 -4.21 -8.89 17.83
CA PRO A 105 -3.53 -8.87 16.55
C PRO A 105 -4.29 -8.10 15.45
N TYR A 106 -5.60 -7.95 15.61
CA TYR A 106 -6.44 -7.17 14.71
C TYR A 106 -7.05 -5.93 15.38
N GLY A 107 -6.45 -5.45 16.47
CA GLY A 107 -6.92 -4.27 17.19
C GLY A 107 -6.53 -2.95 16.50
N GLY A 108 -5.41 -2.93 15.78
CA GLY A 108 -4.87 -1.69 15.21
C GLY A 108 -4.54 -0.64 16.28
N GLU A 109 -4.16 -1.10 17.50
CA GLU A 109 -3.92 -0.24 18.66
C GLU A 109 -2.72 0.68 18.43
N VAL A 110 -2.89 1.97 18.74
CA VAL A 110 -1.80 2.95 18.77
C VAL A 110 -1.41 3.19 20.21
N LYS A 111 -0.19 2.80 20.60
CA LYS A 111 0.28 2.89 21.98
C LYS A 111 1.76 3.18 22.04
N ASP A 112 2.15 4.10 22.92
CA ASP A 112 3.55 4.45 23.21
C ASP A 112 4.39 4.79 21.94
N GLY A 113 3.74 5.38 20.90
CA GLY A 113 4.38 5.72 19.63
C GLY A 113 4.50 4.55 18.64
N TRP A 114 3.86 3.42 18.91
CA TRP A 114 3.78 2.24 18.05
C TRP A 114 2.35 2.03 17.55
N ILE A 115 2.21 1.54 16.35
CA ILE A 115 0.97 0.93 15.89
C ILE A 115 1.14 -0.59 15.89
N CYS A 116 0.20 -1.28 16.55
CA CYS A 116 0.30 -2.71 16.83
C CYS A 116 -0.77 -3.49 16.07
N GLY A 117 -0.37 -4.52 15.34
CA GLY A 117 -1.31 -5.39 14.63
C GLY A 117 -0.64 -6.28 13.59
N ARG A 118 -1.35 -7.34 13.20
CA ARG A 118 -0.98 -8.18 12.06
C ARG A 118 -1.12 -7.36 10.77
N GLY A 119 -0.07 -7.33 9.93
CA GLY A 119 -0.04 -6.54 8.70
C GLY A 119 0.56 -5.13 8.86
N THR A 120 0.95 -4.72 10.08
CA THR A 120 1.56 -3.39 10.29
C THR A 120 2.88 -3.23 9.52
N THR A 121 3.68 -4.28 9.45
CA THR A 121 4.97 -4.29 8.74
C THR A 121 4.86 -4.94 7.38
N ASP A 122 4.01 -5.97 7.27
CA ASP A 122 3.86 -6.85 6.14
C ASP A 122 2.36 -7.07 5.85
N ASP A 123 1.79 -6.42 4.84
CA ASP A 123 2.33 -5.31 4.03
C ASP A 123 1.39 -4.08 4.05
N LYS A 124 0.29 -4.10 4.87
CA LYS A 124 -0.69 -3.00 4.94
C LYS A 124 -0.05 -1.67 5.33
N GLY A 125 0.94 -1.69 6.21
CA GLY A 125 1.68 -0.48 6.60
C GLY A 125 2.41 0.16 5.43
N PRO A 126 3.30 -0.57 4.74
CA PRO A 126 3.97 -0.09 3.53
C PRO A 126 3.03 0.32 2.40
N VAL A 127 1.90 -0.39 2.21
CA VAL A 127 0.85 0.00 1.25
C VAL A 127 0.27 1.37 1.60
N ILE A 128 -0.13 1.58 2.87
CA ILE A 128 -0.65 2.87 3.35
C ILE A 128 0.42 3.97 3.24
N ALA A 129 1.66 3.69 3.60
CA ALA A 129 2.75 4.66 3.48
C ALA A 129 2.95 5.09 2.01
N SER A 130 2.91 4.14 1.08
CA SER A 130 3.00 4.41 -0.36
C SER A 130 1.83 5.25 -0.86
N PHE A 131 0.61 4.92 -0.44
CA PHE A 131 -0.60 5.67 -0.78
C PHE A 131 -0.54 7.12 -0.26
N TYR A 132 -0.13 7.33 1.00
CA TYR A 132 0.03 8.66 1.56
C TYR A 132 1.19 9.45 0.94
N GLY A 133 2.22 8.77 0.45
CA GLY A 133 3.24 9.39 -0.40
C GLY A 133 2.64 9.94 -1.69
N MET A 134 1.77 9.19 -2.36
CA MET A 134 1.05 9.67 -3.56
C MET A 134 0.11 10.86 -3.21
N LYS A 135 -0.63 10.80 -2.08
CA LYS A 135 -1.46 11.92 -1.59
C LYS A 135 -0.63 13.18 -1.36
N ALA A 136 0.51 13.07 -0.70
CA ALA A 136 1.38 14.20 -0.40
C ALA A 136 1.93 14.85 -1.68
N LEU A 137 2.39 14.04 -2.64
CA LEU A 137 2.82 14.52 -3.95
C LEU A 137 1.69 15.30 -4.65
N LYS A 138 0.48 14.74 -4.68
CA LYS A 138 -0.70 15.37 -5.29
C LYS A 138 -1.06 16.68 -4.60
N ALA A 139 -1.07 16.71 -3.27
CA ALA A 139 -1.36 17.91 -2.47
C ALA A 139 -0.33 19.03 -2.69
N CYS A 140 0.93 18.67 -2.94
CA CYS A 140 2.00 19.60 -3.30
C CYS A 140 1.96 20.06 -4.77
N GLY A 141 0.96 19.65 -5.54
CA GLY A 141 0.82 20.01 -6.95
C GLY A 141 1.82 19.33 -7.86
N TYR A 142 2.37 18.18 -7.46
CA TYR A 142 3.24 17.40 -8.33
C TYR A 142 2.46 16.86 -9.53
N GLU A 143 3.05 17.01 -10.69
CA GLU A 143 2.52 16.47 -11.94
C GLU A 143 3.48 15.40 -12.44
N PRO A 144 3.19 14.10 -12.19
CA PRO A 144 4.10 13.04 -12.58
C PRO A 144 4.32 13.01 -14.10
N LYS A 145 5.55 12.76 -14.53
CA LYS A 145 5.84 12.52 -15.95
C LYS A 145 5.32 11.16 -16.39
N LYS A 146 5.58 10.12 -15.59
CA LYS A 146 5.03 8.76 -15.73
C LYS A 146 3.92 8.57 -14.71
N THR A 147 2.93 7.76 -15.00
CA THR A 147 1.94 7.34 -14.00
C THR A 147 2.64 6.65 -12.84
N ILE A 148 2.28 7.01 -11.59
CA ILE A 148 2.69 6.28 -10.40
C ILE A 148 1.55 5.34 -10.07
N ARG A 149 1.81 4.03 -10.11
CA ARG A 149 0.83 2.97 -9.91
C ARG A 149 1.13 2.19 -8.65
N LEU A 150 0.21 2.21 -7.69
CA LEU A 150 0.23 1.32 -6.52
C LEU A 150 -0.59 0.07 -6.86
N ILE A 151 0.09 -1.06 -7.05
CA ILE A 151 -0.50 -2.36 -7.35
C ILE A 151 -0.81 -3.06 -6.03
N LEU A 152 -2.01 -3.60 -5.91
CA LEU A 152 -2.55 -4.25 -4.72
C LEU A 152 -2.75 -5.74 -4.98
N GLY A 153 -1.89 -6.58 -4.40
CA GLY A 153 -2.03 -8.02 -4.34
C GLY A 153 -3.01 -8.44 -3.24
N LEU A 154 -3.63 -9.58 -3.38
CA LEU A 154 -4.66 -10.07 -2.47
C LEU A 154 -4.40 -11.49 -1.93
N ASP A 155 -3.33 -12.15 -2.38
CA ASP A 155 -2.96 -13.53 -2.01
C ASP A 155 -1.44 -13.77 -2.06
N GLU A 156 -0.66 -12.74 -1.70
CA GLU A 156 0.82 -12.80 -1.68
C GLU A 156 1.31 -13.89 -0.73
N GLU A 157 0.73 -13.94 0.47
CA GLU A 157 1.05 -14.87 1.55
C GLU A 157 0.65 -16.33 1.27
N THR A 158 0.16 -16.61 0.06
CA THR A 158 -0.27 -17.94 -0.39
C THR A 158 0.35 -18.31 -1.74
N ASN A 159 -0.36 -18.11 -2.84
CA ASN A 159 0.05 -18.64 -4.14
C ASN A 159 0.28 -17.57 -5.24
N TRP A 160 0.00 -16.31 -4.98
CA TRP A 160 0.07 -15.20 -5.96
C TRP A 160 -0.82 -15.39 -7.21
N HIS A 161 -1.85 -16.25 -7.18
CA HIS A 161 -2.74 -16.46 -8.32
C HIS A 161 -3.49 -15.19 -8.74
N GLY A 162 -3.76 -14.30 -7.77
CA GLY A 162 -4.34 -13.00 -8.03
C GLY A 162 -3.46 -12.11 -8.89
N MET A 163 -2.15 -12.15 -8.66
CA MET A 163 -1.20 -11.38 -9.46
C MET A 163 -1.11 -11.95 -10.89
N ASP A 164 -1.13 -13.26 -11.07
CA ASP A 164 -1.16 -13.86 -12.40
C ASP A 164 -2.39 -13.37 -13.18
N HIS A 165 -3.58 -13.43 -12.55
CA HIS A 165 -4.82 -12.91 -13.15
C HIS A 165 -4.71 -11.41 -13.48
N TYR A 166 -4.22 -10.59 -12.54
CA TYR A 166 -4.03 -9.16 -12.77
C TYR A 166 -3.12 -8.88 -13.97
N LEU A 167 -1.98 -9.57 -14.07
CA LEU A 167 -1.01 -9.40 -15.16
C LEU A 167 -1.58 -9.77 -16.53
N GLU A 168 -2.49 -10.74 -16.59
CA GLU A 168 -3.17 -11.16 -17.83
C GLU A 168 -4.24 -10.14 -18.29
N HIS A 169 -4.81 -9.36 -17.36
CA HIS A 169 -5.97 -8.51 -17.64
C HIS A 169 -5.65 -7.00 -17.63
N VAL A 170 -4.52 -6.59 -17.06
CA VAL A 170 -4.11 -5.19 -17.07
C VAL A 170 -3.62 -4.76 -18.46
N ALA A 171 -4.07 -3.58 -18.91
CA ALA A 171 -3.76 -3.10 -20.26
C ALA A 171 -2.28 -2.73 -20.47
N GLU A 172 -1.60 -2.28 -19.40
CA GLU A 172 -0.23 -1.79 -19.46
C GLU A 172 0.51 -2.11 -18.16
N LEU A 173 1.73 -2.65 -18.29
CA LEU A 173 2.60 -2.99 -17.16
C LEU A 173 3.57 -1.85 -16.84
N PRO A 174 4.04 -1.75 -15.58
CA PRO A 174 5.09 -0.80 -15.22
C PRO A 174 6.41 -1.03 -15.99
N ASP A 175 7.06 0.05 -16.41
CA ASP A 175 8.40 0.01 -17.01
C ASP A 175 9.49 -0.30 -15.97
N LEU A 176 9.24 0.13 -14.73
CA LEU A 176 10.12 -0.06 -13.58
C LEU A 176 9.27 0.04 -12.31
N GLY A 177 9.77 -0.47 -11.21
CA GLY A 177 9.05 -0.42 -9.95
C GLY A 177 9.88 -0.95 -8.80
N PHE A 178 9.26 -0.95 -7.63
CA PHE A 178 9.81 -1.56 -6.43
C PHE A 178 8.65 -2.12 -5.57
N THR A 179 9.00 -3.00 -4.65
CA THR A 179 8.11 -3.43 -3.57
C THR A 179 8.60 -2.82 -2.24
N PRO A 180 7.71 -2.20 -1.46
CA PRO A 180 8.05 -1.76 -0.11
C PRO A 180 7.96 -2.89 0.92
N ASP A 181 7.55 -4.07 0.51
CA ASP A 181 7.46 -5.26 1.32
C ASP A 181 8.83 -5.69 1.87
N GLY A 182 8.90 -6.08 3.15
CA GLY A 182 10.11 -6.51 3.80
C GLY A 182 10.28 -6.03 5.25
N ASP A 183 11.42 -6.38 5.86
CA ASP A 183 11.76 -6.01 7.22
C ASP A 183 12.06 -4.52 7.38
N PHE A 184 11.30 -3.82 8.17
CA PHE A 184 11.53 -2.42 8.52
C PHE A 184 11.89 -2.26 10.01
N PRO A 185 12.88 -1.40 10.34
CA PRO A 185 13.72 -0.63 9.44
C PRO A 185 14.77 -1.49 8.73
N ALA A 186 14.72 -1.56 7.43
CA ALA A 186 15.75 -2.21 6.65
C ALA A 186 17.09 -1.46 6.82
N LYS A 187 18.13 -2.14 7.29
CA LYS A 187 19.48 -1.64 7.16
C LYS A 187 19.90 -1.84 5.71
N VAL A 188 19.77 -0.79 4.91
CA VAL A 188 20.25 -0.80 3.54
C VAL A 188 21.77 -0.90 3.56
N TRP A 189 22.34 -2.05 3.21
CA TRP A 189 23.74 -2.19 2.88
C TRP A 189 23.96 -1.64 1.47
N ASN A 190 24.92 -0.74 1.37
CA ASN A 190 25.31 0.06 0.19
C ASN A 190 25.55 -0.75 -1.08
N SER A 191 24.55 -1.15 -1.85
CA SER A 191 24.78 -1.57 -3.23
C SER A 191 23.58 -1.50 -4.20
N VAL A 192 22.41 -1.04 -3.76
CA VAL A 192 21.28 -0.79 -4.68
C VAL A 192 20.58 0.50 -4.25
N PRO A 193 20.31 1.44 -5.17
CA PRO A 193 19.59 2.66 -4.83
C PRO A 193 18.08 2.38 -4.75
N PHE A 194 17.65 1.60 -3.78
CA PHE A 194 16.25 1.56 -3.38
C PHE A 194 16.06 2.61 -2.29
N ALA A 195 15.38 3.69 -2.63
CA ALA A 195 14.88 4.62 -1.63
C ALA A 195 13.71 3.96 -0.89
N ALA A 196 14.00 3.18 0.11
CA ALA A 196 13.00 2.87 1.11
C ALA A 196 12.64 4.19 1.80
N VAL A 197 11.41 4.64 1.61
CA VAL A 197 10.88 5.79 2.37
C VAL A 197 10.64 5.28 3.79
N GLN A 198 11.65 5.45 4.63
CA GLN A 198 11.54 5.17 6.05
C GLN A 198 10.75 6.33 6.67
N LEU A 199 9.51 6.10 7.05
CA LEU A 199 8.75 7.00 7.91
C LEU A 199 9.14 6.71 9.36
N PRO A 200 9.96 7.55 10.00
CA PRO A 200 10.16 7.44 11.44
C PRO A 200 8.87 7.87 12.12
N ILE A 201 8.15 6.94 12.74
CA ILE A 201 7.12 7.27 13.71
C ILE A 201 7.87 7.70 14.98
N ARG A 202 8.14 8.98 15.09
CA ARG A 202 8.60 9.62 16.32
C ARG A 202 7.70 10.76 16.70
#